data_bf0b4c08f256ef4fc12b4dedbfba21a3
#
_entry.id   bf0b4c08f256ef4fc12b4dedbfba21a3
#
_cell.length_a   1.000
_cell.length_b   1.000
_cell.length_c   1.000
_cell.angle_alpha   90.00
_cell.angle_beta   90.00
_cell.angle_gamma   90.00
#
_symmetry.space_group_name_H-M   'P 1'
#
loop_
_entity.id
_entity.type
_entity.pdbx_description
1 polymer ?
#
loop_
_entity_poly.entity_id
_entity_poly.type
_entity_poly.pdbx_seq_one_letter_code
_entity_poly.pdbx_strand_id
1 'polypeptide(L)'
;MSEFNDLVERYIAVWNEVDPDRRQRLIAETFSEGASYIDPLMASEGHAAINGMVRAVQERFPGYRFRRAGVVDGHHDRIRFCWELATEGGPVVAKGTDFATVASARMTAVTGFIDQAPA
;
A
#
# COMPACT_ATOMS: atom_id res chain seq x y z
N MET A 1 -14.70 -6.90 8.01
CA MET A 1 -15.35 -7.18 6.74
C MET A 1 -14.37 -7.79 5.78
N SER A 2 -14.71 -8.99 5.27
CA SER A 2 -13.77 -9.77 4.45
C SER A 2 -13.38 -9.05 3.16
N GLU A 3 -14.31 -8.31 2.53
CA GLU A 3 -14.01 -7.57 1.29
C GLU A 3 -12.95 -6.50 1.51
N PHE A 4 -13.02 -5.76 2.61
CA PHE A 4 -12.02 -4.77 2.93
C PHE A 4 -10.70 -5.42 3.32
N ASN A 5 -10.75 -6.52 4.07
CA ASN A 5 -9.55 -7.28 4.41
C ASN A 5 -8.84 -7.79 3.16
N ASP A 6 -9.59 -8.37 2.22
CA ASP A 6 -9.03 -8.88 0.97
C ASP A 6 -8.39 -7.76 0.14
N LEU A 7 -9.05 -6.60 0.08
CA LEU A 7 -8.50 -5.46 -0.66
C LEU A 7 -7.21 -4.95 -0.03
N VAL A 8 -7.15 -4.86 1.30
CA VAL A 8 -5.94 -4.42 1.99
C VAL A 8 -4.81 -5.45 1.80
N GLU A 9 -5.12 -6.76 1.83
CA GLU A 9 -4.12 -7.79 1.56
C GLU A 9 -3.55 -7.66 0.14
N ARG A 10 -4.38 -7.37 -0.86
CA ARG A 10 -3.90 -7.12 -2.22
C ARG A 10 -3.04 -5.86 -2.28
N TYR A 11 -3.44 -4.81 -1.57
CA TYR A 11 -2.67 -3.57 -1.48
C TYR A 11 -1.27 -3.82 -0.90
N ILE A 12 -1.19 -4.55 0.20
CA ILE A 12 0.11 -4.91 0.80
C ILE A 12 0.93 -5.76 -0.19
N ALA A 13 0.27 -6.69 -0.90
CA ALA A 13 0.94 -7.52 -1.90
C ALA A 13 1.56 -6.68 -3.03
N VAL A 14 0.91 -5.59 -3.44
CA VAL A 14 1.48 -4.66 -4.44
C VAL A 14 2.85 -4.13 -3.97
N TRP A 15 2.92 -3.68 -2.73
CA TRP A 15 4.15 -3.12 -2.18
C TRP A 15 5.27 -4.15 -2.01
N ASN A 16 4.91 -5.43 -1.94
CA ASN A 16 5.87 -6.52 -1.75
C ASN A 16 6.24 -7.26 -3.05
N GLU A 17 5.49 -7.06 -4.13
CA GLU A 17 5.74 -7.76 -5.39
C GLU A 17 6.93 -7.14 -6.11
N VAL A 18 8.01 -7.92 -6.29
CA VAL A 18 9.23 -7.44 -6.92
C VAL A 18 9.25 -7.64 -8.44
N ASP A 19 8.43 -8.54 -8.98
CA ASP A 19 8.32 -8.72 -10.42
C ASP A 19 7.45 -7.61 -11.02
N PRO A 20 7.99 -6.79 -11.94
CA PRO A 20 7.25 -5.62 -12.43
C PRO A 20 5.97 -5.98 -13.19
N ASP A 21 5.93 -7.09 -13.90
CA ASP A 21 4.74 -7.49 -14.64
C ASP A 21 3.64 -7.99 -13.72
N ARG A 22 3.99 -8.80 -12.72
CA ARG A 22 3.04 -9.24 -11.70
C ARG A 22 2.54 -8.06 -10.87
N ARG A 23 3.42 -7.13 -10.53
CA ARG A 23 3.02 -5.93 -9.78
C ARG A 23 2.03 -5.09 -10.58
N GLN A 24 2.25 -4.94 -11.88
CA GLN A 24 1.33 -4.20 -12.74
C GLN A 24 -0.07 -4.84 -12.73
N ARG A 25 -0.15 -6.16 -12.80
CA ARG A 25 -1.43 -6.87 -12.73
C ARG A 25 -2.12 -6.69 -11.38
N LEU A 26 -1.36 -6.78 -10.29
CA LEU A 26 -1.89 -6.53 -8.94
C LEU A 26 -2.40 -5.10 -8.78
N ILE A 27 -1.69 -4.14 -9.33
CA ILE A 27 -2.12 -2.73 -9.31
C ILE A 27 -3.45 -2.58 -10.03
N ALA A 28 -3.60 -3.20 -11.20
CA ALA A 28 -4.85 -3.12 -11.96
C ALA A 28 -6.02 -3.74 -11.20
N GLU A 29 -5.78 -4.76 -10.39
CA GLU A 29 -6.82 -5.40 -9.58
C GLU A 29 -7.13 -4.61 -8.31
N THR A 30 -6.19 -3.81 -7.82
CA THR A 30 -6.25 -3.15 -6.51
C THR A 30 -6.68 -1.69 -6.60
N PHE A 31 -6.20 -0.98 -7.63
CA PHE A 31 -6.43 0.45 -7.81
C PHE A 31 -7.32 0.70 -9.01
N SER A 32 -8.26 1.64 -8.87
CA SER A 32 -9.03 2.10 -10.03
C SER A 32 -8.10 2.79 -11.02
N GLU A 33 -8.53 2.85 -12.28
CA GLU A 33 -7.81 3.61 -13.29
C GLU A 33 -7.80 5.08 -12.89
N GLY A 34 -6.64 5.71 -12.91
CA GLY A 34 -6.51 7.08 -12.45
C GLY A 34 -6.44 7.27 -10.93
N ALA A 35 -6.34 6.18 -10.16
CA ALA A 35 -6.25 6.26 -8.70
C ALA A 35 -5.06 7.12 -8.26
N SER A 36 -5.23 7.81 -7.14
CA SER A 36 -4.18 8.66 -6.57
C SER A 36 -3.64 8.07 -5.28
N TYR A 37 -2.37 8.37 -5.02
CA TYR A 37 -1.69 8.03 -3.77
C TYR A 37 -0.90 9.25 -3.32
N ILE A 38 -0.95 9.56 -2.03
CA ILE A 38 -0.15 10.61 -1.44
C ILE A 38 0.25 10.24 -0.01
N ASP A 39 1.52 10.49 0.33
CA ASP A 39 2.00 10.43 1.70
C ASP A 39 3.01 11.57 1.92
N PRO A 40 3.64 11.70 3.11
CA PRO A 40 4.53 12.83 3.36
C PRO A 40 5.75 12.92 2.43
N LEU A 41 6.11 11.84 1.76
CA LEU A 41 7.32 11.76 0.93
C LEU A 41 7.05 11.69 -0.56
N MET A 42 5.86 11.23 -0.97
CA MET A 42 5.58 10.85 -2.36
C MET A 42 4.14 11.14 -2.74
N ALA A 43 3.93 11.34 -4.04
CA ALA A 43 2.59 11.41 -4.61
C ALA A 43 2.62 10.77 -6.00
N SER A 44 1.57 10.05 -6.35
CA SER A 44 1.44 9.38 -7.65
C SER A 44 0.00 9.38 -8.10
N GLU A 45 -0.22 9.41 -9.41
CA GLU A 45 -1.56 9.30 -9.99
C GLU A 45 -1.49 8.37 -11.19
N GLY A 46 -2.39 7.37 -11.22
CA GLY A 46 -2.46 6.38 -12.28
C GLY A 46 -1.55 5.19 -12.05
N HIS A 47 -1.85 4.10 -12.74
CA HIS A 47 -1.19 2.81 -12.50
C HIS A 47 0.32 2.84 -12.78
N ALA A 48 0.74 3.49 -13.85
CA ALA A 48 2.17 3.56 -14.21
C ALA A 48 2.99 4.30 -13.14
N ALA A 49 2.46 5.44 -12.67
CA ALA A 49 3.12 6.23 -11.63
C ALA A 49 3.17 5.48 -10.30
N ILE A 50 2.09 4.80 -9.93
CA ILE A 50 2.04 3.98 -8.72
C ILE A 50 3.07 2.86 -8.81
N ASN A 51 3.16 2.17 -9.94
CA ASN A 51 4.14 1.09 -10.14
C ASN A 51 5.58 1.62 -9.99
N GLY A 52 5.89 2.75 -10.59
CA GLY A 52 7.21 3.37 -10.47
C GLY A 52 7.55 3.79 -9.04
N MET A 53 6.56 4.32 -8.32
CA MET A 53 6.72 4.69 -6.92
C MET A 53 7.04 3.48 -6.04
N VAL A 54 6.29 2.40 -6.20
CA VAL A 54 6.52 1.16 -5.43
C VAL A 54 7.92 0.62 -5.72
N ARG A 55 8.32 0.59 -6.98
CA ARG A 55 9.65 0.16 -7.38
C ARG A 55 10.74 1.00 -6.68
N ALA A 56 10.57 2.32 -6.65
CA ALA A 56 11.55 3.21 -6.00
C ALA A 56 11.70 2.89 -4.51
N VAL A 57 10.59 2.62 -3.83
CA VAL A 57 10.63 2.25 -2.41
C VAL A 57 11.33 0.91 -2.22
N GLN A 58 11.05 -0.08 -3.07
CA GLN A 58 11.70 -1.38 -3.00
C GLN A 58 13.22 -1.27 -3.21
N GLU A 59 13.64 -0.41 -4.12
CA GLU A 59 15.07 -0.19 -4.38
C GLU A 59 15.77 0.48 -3.20
N ARG A 60 15.04 1.30 -2.45
CA ARG A 60 15.58 1.97 -1.26
C ARG A 60 15.66 1.03 -0.05
N PHE A 61 14.77 0.05 0.02
CA PHE A 61 14.70 -0.89 1.16
C PHE A 61 14.79 -2.33 0.66
N PRO A 62 15.92 -2.73 0.05
CA PRO A 62 16.04 -4.09 -0.48
C PRO A 62 15.95 -5.13 0.64
N GLY A 63 15.15 -6.17 0.43
CA GLY A 63 14.95 -7.22 1.42
C GLY A 63 13.93 -6.92 2.51
N TYR A 64 13.37 -5.72 2.52
CA TYR A 64 12.31 -5.37 3.47
C TYR A 64 10.96 -5.76 2.91
N ARG A 65 10.02 -6.01 3.79
CA ARG A 65 8.65 -6.34 3.42
C ARG A 65 7.67 -5.54 4.27
N PHE A 66 6.59 -5.14 3.63
CA PHE A 66 5.45 -4.53 4.31
C PHE A 66 4.53 -5.62 4.82
N ARG A 67 3.92 -5.38 5.97
CA ARG A 67 2.89 -6.25 6.51
C ARG A 67 1.81 -5.40 7.18
N ARG A 68 0.58 -5.88 7.15
CA ARG A 68 -0.51 -5.24 7.86
C ARG A 68 -0.29 -5.38 9.36
N ALA A 69 -0.55 -4.30 10.10
CA ALA A 69 -0.48 -4.30 11.56
C ALA A 69 -1.87 -3.99 12.10
N GLY A 70 -2.40 -4.88 12.93
CA GLY A 70 -3.71 -4.69 13.52
C GLY A 70 -4.86 -4.99 12.55
N VAL A 71 -6.04 -4.50 12.89
CA VAL A 71 -7.27 -4.76 12.12
C VAL A 71 -7.53 -3.67 11.09
N VAL A 72 -8.21 -4.04 10.02
CA VAL A 72 -8.74 -3.09 9.04
C VAL A 72 -10.03 -2.52 9.61
N ASP A 73 -10.14 -1.20 9.61
CA ASP A 73 -11.34 -0.49 10.03
C ASP A 73 -11.98 0.15 8.81
N GLY A 74 -13.27 -0.06 8.61
CA GLY A 74 -13.95 0.45 7.42
C GLY A 74 -15.43 0.68 7.63
N HIS A 75 -15.93 1.68 6.92
CA HIS A 75 -17.37 1.96 6.85
C HIS A 75 -17.64 2.65 5.52
N HIS A 76 -18.84 2.46 4.98
CA HIS A 76 -19.23 3.06 3.69
C HIS A 76 -18.17 2.74 2.63
N ASP A 77 -17.61 3.76 1.97
CA ASP A 77 -16.56 3.61 0.99
C ASP A 77 -15.17 4.03 1.53
N ARG A 78 -14.99 3.96 2.84
CA ARG A 78 -13.75 4.39 3.52
C ARG A 78 -13.15 3.24 4.28
N ILE A 79 -11.82 3.10 4.19
CA ILE A 79 -11.06 2.14 5.00
C ILE A 79 -9.84 2.81 5.60
N ARG A 80 -9.41 2.26 6.74
CA ARG A 80 -8.21 2.70 7.45
C ARG A 80 -7.48 1.45 7.91
N PHE A 81 -6.17 1.42 7.73
CA PHE A 81 -5.35 0.30 8.18
C PHE A 81 -3.93 0.76 8.45
N CYS A 82 -3.22 -0.01 9.27
CA CYS A 82 -1.83 0.26 9.60
C CYS A 82 -0.92 -0.77 8.95
N TRP A 83 0.33 -0.36 8.71
CA TRP A 83 1.35 -1.24 8.15
C TRP A 83 2.67 -1.07 8.88
N GLU A 84 3.51 -2.09 8.76
CA GLU A 84 4.87 -2.09 9.29
C GLU A 84 5.82 -2.51 8.19
N LEU A 85 7.06 -1.98 8.25
CA LEU A 85 8.13 -2.34 7.32
C LEU A 85 9.28 -2.95 8.13
N ALA A 86 9.69 -4.17 7.75
CA ALA A 86 10.73 -4.90 8.45
C ALA A 86 11.39 -5.91 7.52
N THR A 87 12.61 -6.33 7.85
CA THR A 87 13.18 -7.54 7.26
C THR A 87 12.61 -8.75 8.01
N GLU A 88 12.70 -9.93 7.40
CA GLU A 88 12.25 -11.16 8.06
C GLU A 88 13.06 -11.36 9.34
N GLY A 89 12.35 -11.52 10.46
CA GLY A 89 12.95 -11.68 11.77
C GLY A 89 13.65 -10.44 12.34
N GLY A 90 13.63 -9.33 11.63
CA GLY A 90 14.25 -8.10 12.05
C GLY A 90 13.29 -7.15 12.75
N PRO A 91 13.82 -6.06 13.32
CA PRO A 91 12.98 -5.06 13.97
C PRO A 91 12.17 -4.27 12.94
N VAL A 92 11.03 -3.73 13.38
CA VAL A 92 10.23 -2.82 12.57
C VAL A 92 11.00 -1.50 12.44
N VAL A 93 11.22 -1.06 11.20
CA VAL A 93 11.98 0.17 10.93
C VAL A 93 11.08 1.34 10.52
N ALA A 94 9.86 1.06 10.09
CA ALA A 94 8.90 2.10 9.75
C ALA A 94 7.49 1.60 10.01
N LYS A 95 6.59 2.52 10.35
CA LYS A 95 5.17 2.24 10.56
C LYS A 95 4.36 3.36 9.92
N GLY A 96 3.19 3.02 9.45
CA GLY A 96 2.29 4.02 8.91
C GLY A 96 0.84 3.62 9.01
N THR A 97 -0.01 4.61 8.72
CA THR A 97 -1.46 4.45 8.66
C THR A 97 -1.93 4.99 7.32
N ASP A 98 -2.68 4.19 6.60
CA ASP A 98 -3.24 4.57 5.31
C ASP A 98 -4.75 4.62 5.40
N PHE A 99 -5.31 5.64 4.74
CA PHE A 99 -6.74 5.82 4.55
C PHE A 99 -7.02 5.71 3.07
N ALA A 100 -8.07 4.97 2.70
CA ALA A 100 -8.40 4.82 1.30
C ALA A 100 -9.90 4.99 1.07
N THR A 101 -10.24 5.50 -0.12
CA THR A 101 -11.60 5.45 -0.63
C THR A 101 -11.71 4.29 -1.59
N VAL A 102 -12.88 3.65 -1.63
CA VAL A 102 -13.10 2.41 -2.38
C VAL A 102 -14.31 2.58 -3.30
N ALA A 103 -14.18 2.13 -4.53
CA ALA A 103 -15.29 2.03 -5.47
C ALA A 103 -15.09 0.78 -6.33
N SER A 104 -16.14 0.01 -6.54
CA SER A 104 -16.08 -1.22 -7.34
C SER A 104 -14.97 -2.16 -6.93
N ALA A 105 -14.80 -2.33 -5.62
CA ALA A 105 -13.80 -3.23 -5.00
C ALA A 105 -12.35 -2.85 -5.30
N ARG A 106 -12.08 -1.58 -5.65
CA ARG A 106 -10.73 -1.06 -5.88
C ARG A 106 -10.55 0.26 -5.15
N MET A 107 -9.31 0.57 -4.79
CA MET A 107 -8.99 1.85 -4.15
C MET A 107 -8.96 2.96 -5.20
N THR A 108 -9.64 4.06 -4.92
CA THR A 108 -9.68 5.23 -5.80
C THR A 108 -8.70 6.30 -5.37
N ALA A 109 -8.42 6.38 -4.08
CA ALA A 109 -7.45 7.32 -3.53
C ALA A 109 -6.91 6.77 -2.22
N VAL A 110 -5.61 6.91 -2.02
CA VAL A 110 -4.95 6.50 -0.78
C VAL A 110 -4.20 7.70 -0.22
N THR A 111 -4.42 7.97 1.07
CA THR A 111 -3.67 8.97 1.83
C THR A 111 -2.92 8.27 2.94
N GLY A 112 -1.61 8.39 2.94
CA GLY A 112 -0.76 7.74 3.93
C GLY A 112 -0.15 8.74 4.91
N PHE A 113 0.07 8.26 6.13
CA PHE A 113 0.76 8.98 7.19
C PHE A 113 1.88 8.07 7.72
N ILE A 114 3.01 8.68 8.04
CA ILE A 114 4.15 7.96 8.61
C ILE A 114 4.10 8.13 10.13
N ASP A 115 3.89 7.04 10.85
CA ASP A 115 3.81 7.07 12.33
C ASP A 115 5.18 6.88 12.95
N GLN A 116 6.06 6.11 12.26
CA GLN A 116 7.45 5.92 12.66
C GLN A 116 8.29 5.91 11.39
N ALA A 117 9.18 6.87 11.26
CA ALA A 117 10.09 6.96 10.11
C ALA A 117 11.31 6.07 10.33
N PRO A 118 11.95 5.57 9.25
CA PRO A 118 13.23 4.88 9.36
C PRO A 118 14.29 5.80 9.94
N ALA A 119 15.15 5.24 10.76
CA ALA A 119 16.25 5.98 11.40
C ALA A 119 17.32 6.36 10.38
#